data_90ae31292c7dc6d16b7ee8a2756410e9
#
_entry.id   90ae31292c7dc6d16b7ee8a2756410e9
#
_cell.length_a   1.000
_cell.length_b   1.000
_cell.length_c   1.000
_cell.angle_alpha   90.00
_cell.angle_beta   90.00
_cell.angle_gamma   90.00
#
_symmetry.space_group_name_H-M   'P 1'
#
loop_
_entity.id
_entity.type
_entity.pdbx_description
1 polymer ?
#
loop_
_entity_poly.entity_id
_entity_poly.type
_entity_poly.pdbx_seq_one_letter_code
_entity_poly.pdbx_strand_id
1 'polypeptide(L)'
;MLRRGFVPYSDRKGTRSLPRPKIASKALRMKFALGILLAAVAVFTWEALSWTVLGWHESAWRQFRDEGAMEQIFAPSMTNANTQVSSGAGIYVMPAEPRHSKHATPEEIRKTEADYAKARENGPWVYAIVRPGRREVSMGSNLLVSFIRTLVCAVLIAAMLSQAMLSYPGRICFVAAAGLFAGLVSDLPMWIWFENPGRDTIVNVADHFIAWILGGVLMGLFVGKDVVITKGV
;
A
#
# COMPACT_ATOMS: atom_id res chain seq x y z
N MET A 1 -31.52 74.84 9.24
CA MET A 1 -30.94 74.58 7.89
C MET A 1 -29.46 74.19 8.08
N LEU A 2 -29.18 72.90 8.07
CA LEU A 2 -27.81 72.36 8.19
C LEU A 2 -27.50 71.63 6.87
N ARG A 3 -26.61 72.21 6.06
CA ARG A 3 -26.08 71.58 4.84
C ARG A 3 -25.04 70.51 5.24
N ARG A 4 -25.34 69.24 4.99
CA ARG A 4 -24.36 68.14 5.05
C ARG A 4 -23.53 68.18 3.78
N GLY A 5 -22.22 68.43 3.94
CA GLY A 5 -21.26 68.32 2.86
C GLY A 5 -21.08 66.88 2.45
N PHE A 6 -21.22 66.59 1.17
CA PHE A 6 -20.97 65.31 0.54
C PHE A 6 -19.47 65.18 0.26
N VAL A 7 -18.81 64.21 0.90
CA VAL A 7 -17.39 63.88 0.63
C VAL A 7 -17.37 62.79 -0.44
N PRO A 8 -16.77 63.02 -1.61
CA PRO A 8 -16.70 62.00 -2.62
C PRO A 8 -15.73 60.86 -2.19
N TYR A 9 -16.25 59.62 -2.24
CA TYR A 9 -15.48 58.38 -2.04
C TYR A 9 -14.48 58.19 -3.20
N SER A 10 -13.20 58.36 -2.90
CA SER A 10 -12.09 58.10 -3.82
C SER A 10 -11.91 56.61 -4.00
N ASP A 11 -12.38 56.04 -5.10
CA ASP A 11 -12.19 54.65 -5.54
C ASP A 11 -10.70 54.41 -5.89
N ARG A 12 -9.88 54.05 -4.90
CA ARG A 12 -8.53 53.51 -5.15
C ARG A 12 -8.65 52.06 -5.59
N LYS A 13 -8.93 51.85 -6.85
CA LYS A 13 -8.71 50.55 -7.51
C LYS A 13 -7.20 50.23 -7.57
N GLY A 14 -6.62 49.87 -6.44
CA GLY A 14 -5.36 49.16 -6.38
C GLY A 14 -5.59 47.71 -6.82
N THR A 15 -5.55 47.42 -8.11
CA THR A 15 -5.48 46.06 -8.62
C THR A 15 -4.19 45.43 -8.11
N ARG A 16 -4.26 44.75 -6.95
CA ARG A 16 -3.20 43.85 -6.52
C ARG A 16 -3.12 42.75 -7.59
N SER A 17 -2.21 42.87 -8.53
CA SER A 17 -1.84 41.79 -9.43
C SER A 17 -1.40 40.61 -8.56
N LEU A 18 -2.16 39.51 -8.63
CA LEU A 18 -1.77 38.26 -8.02
C LEU A 18 -0.37 37.89 -8.53
N PRO A 19 0.57 37.52 -7.66
CA PRO A 19 1.90 37.15 -8.08
C PRO A 19 1.79 35.96 -9.04
N ARG A 20 2.27 36.15 -10.26
CA ARG A 20 2.31 35.07 -11.27
C ARG A 20 3.12 33.91 -10.68
N PRO A 21 2.61 32.66 -10.79
CA PRO A 21 3.36 31.50 -10.30
C PRO A 21 4.73 31.49 -11.00
N LYS A 22 5.80 31.57 -10.22
CA LYS A 22 7.16 31.46 -10.74
C LYS A 22 7.31 30.07 -11.34
N ILE A 23 7.47 29.97 -12.67
CA ILE A 23 7.78 28.72 -13.34
C ILE A 23 9.09 28.21 -12.72
N ALA A 24 9.05 27.03 -12.10
CA ALA A 24 10.23 26.43 -11.49
C ALA A 24 11.36 26.34 -12.54
N SER A 25 12.56 26.78 -12.16
CA SER A 25 13.72 26.73 -13.05
C SER A 25 13.99 25.29 -13.51
N LYS A 26 14.57 25.09 -14.71
CA LYS A 26 14.96 23.78 -15.23
C LYS A 26 15.78 22.98 -14.19
N ALA A 27 16.69 23.66 -13.49
CA ALA A 27 17.51 23.07 -12.43
C ALA A 27 16.69 22.55 -11.26
N LEU A 28 15.63 23.25 -10.84
CA LEU A 28 14.76 22.80 -9.75
C LEU A 28 13.95 21.57 -10.14
N ARG A 29 13.45 21.52 -11.38
CA ARG A 29 12.74 20.34 -11.89
C ARG A 29 13.66 19.13 -11.98
N MET A 30 14.91 19.32 -12.40
CA MET A 30 15.91 18.24 -12.45
C MET A 30 16.23 17.71 -11.05
N LYS A 31 16.43 18.59 -10.06
CA LYS A 31 16.66 18.18 -8.65
C LYS A 31 15.49 17.37 -8.11
N PHE A 32 14.26 17.83 -8.37
CA PHE A 32 13.04 17.14 -7.95
C PHE A 32 12.95 15.73 -8.57
N ALA A 33 13.16 15.60 -9.88
CA ALA A 33 13.17 14.32 -10.58
C ALA A 33 14.28 13.38 -10.08
N LEU A 34 15.47 13.93 -9.82
CA LEU A 34 16.60 13.18 -9.27
C LEU A 34 16.27 12.64 -7.87
N GLY A 35 15.66 13.44 -7.01
CA GLY A 35 15.24 13.00 -5.68
C GLY A 35 14.24 11.85 -5.71
N ILE A 36 13.28 11.90 -6.63
CA ILE A 36 12.31 10.82 -6.85
C ILE A 36 13.03 9.54 -7.32
N LEU A 37 13.89 9.66 -8.32
CA LEU A 37 14.59 8.50 -8.88
C LEU A 37 15.50 7.83 -7.85
N LEU A 38 16.29 8.62 -7.12
CA LEU A 38 17.19 8.08 -6.09
C LEU A 38 16.41 7.41 -4.95
N ALA A 39 15.30 8.00 -4.53
CA ALA A 39 14.45 7.37 -3.53
C ALA A 39 13.85 6.05 -4.04
N ALA A 40 13.33 6.03 -5.27
CA ALA A 40 12.79 4.81 -5.86
C ALA A 40 13.85 3.71 -5.98
N VAL A 41 15.07 4.04 -6.38
CA VAL A 41 16.18 3.09 -6.45
C VAL A 41 16.53 2.57 -5.06
N ALA A 42 16.61 3.43 -4.04
CA ALA A 42 16.95 3.01 -2.68
C ALA A 42 15.89 2.08 -2.09
N VAL A 43 14.61 2.44 -2.21
CA VAL A 43 13.47 1.62 -1.75
C VAL A 43 13.47 0.27 -2.47
N PHE A 44 13.57 0.26 -3.79
CA PHE A 44 13.59 -0.97 -4.58
C PHE A 44 14.79 -1.87 -4.24
N THR A 45 15.97 -1.28 -4.05
CA THR A 45 17.16 -2.03 -3.64
C THR A 45 16.98 -2.63 -2.26
N TRP A 46 16.42 -1.88 -1.31
CA TRP A 46 16.11 -2.42 0.01
C TRP A 46 15.11 -3.57 -0.09
N GLU A 47 13.98 -3.41 -0.79
CA GLU A 47 12.99 -4.47 -1.00
C GLU A 47 13.65 -5.74 -1.58
N ALA A 48 14.53 -5.60 -2.58
CA ALA A 48 15.25 -6.73 -3.15
C ALA A 48 16.15 -7.42 -2.12
N LEU A 49 16.93 -6.67 -1.34
CA LEU A 49 17.79 -7.21 -0.29
C LEU A 49 16.99 -7.86 0.84
N SER A 50 15.91 -7.22 1.26
CA SER A 50 15.01 -7.71 2.30
C SER A 50 14.43 -9.09 1.96
N TRP A 51 13.99 -9.27 0.72
CA TRP A 51 13.39 -10.52 0.27
C TRP A 51 14.39 -11.61 -0.11
N THR A 52 15.62 -11.26 -0.51
CA THR A 52 16.57 -12.25 -1.03
C THR A 52 17.72 -12.56 -0.07
N VAL A 53 18.05 -11.65 0.84
CA VAL A 53 19.24 -11.78 1.71
C VAL A 53 18.86 -11.97 3.17
N LEU A 54 17.87 -11.23 3.68
CA LEU A 54 17.58 -11.23 5.12
C LEU A 54 16.81 -12.47 5.60
N GLY A 55 16.11 -13.18 4.72
CA GLY A 55 15.40 -14.43 5.03
C GLY A 55 14.28 -14.30 6.07
N TRP A 56 13.98 -13.09 6.55
CA TRP A 56 12.97 -12.87 7.59
C TRP A 56 11.53 -13.05 7.10
N HIS A 57 11.26 -12.79 5.81
CA HIS A 57 9.96 -13.05 5.17
C HIS A 57 9.64 -14.55 5.10
N GLU A 58 10.65 -15.40 4.88
CA GLU A 58 10.46 -16.85 4.81
C GLU A 58 10.17 -17.48 6.16
N SER A 59 10.45 -16.76 7.25
CA SER A 59 10.33 -17.29 8.61
C SER A 59 8.89 -17.67 9.01
N ALA A 60 7.88 -17.13 8.34
CA ALA A 60 6.47 -17.46 8.54
C ALA A 60 5.98 -18.59 7.61
N TRP A 61 6.74 -18.93 6.58
CA TRP A 61 6.33 -19.94 5.60
C TRP A 61 6.42 -21.34 6.21
N ARG A 62 5.48 -22.17 5.81
CA ARG A 62 5.43 -23.58 6.20
C ARG A 62 5.24 -24.42 4.95
N GLN A 63 5.76 -25.62 4.98
CA GLN A 63 5.60 -26.58 3.91
C GLN A 63 4.55 -27.62 4.31
N PHE A 64 3.79 -28.09 3.35
CA PHE A 64 2.94 -29.25 3.57
C PHE A 64 3.83 -30.49 3.75
N ARG A 65 3.41 -31.39 4.63
CA ARG A 65 4.16 -32.62 4.88
C ARG A 65 4.19 -33.55 3.66
N ASP A 66 3.13 -33.50 2.86
CA ASP A 66 2.98 -34.28 1.63
C ASP A 66 2.38 -33.35 0.57
N GLU A 67 3.25 -32.75 -0.25
CA GLU A 67 2.83 -31.84 -1.32
C GLU A 67 2.09 -32.59 -2.43
N GLY A 68 2.44 -33.89 -2.69
CA GLY A 68 1.75 -34.71 -3.70
C GLY A 68 0.30 -35.02 -3.31
N ALA A 69 0.04 -35.28 -2.02
CA ALA A 69 -1.33 -35.43 -1.53
C ALA A 69 -2.11 -34.11 -1.66
N MET A 70 -1.48 -32.97 -1.38
CA MET A 70 -2.12 -31.67 -1.54
C MET A 70 -2.42 -31.35 -3.01
N GLU A 71 -1.52 -31.69 -3.92
CA GLU A 71 -1.75 -31.54 -5.36
C GLU A 71 -2.98 -32.36 -5.81
N GLN A 72 -3.11 -33.59 -5.33
CA GLN A 72 -4.29 -34.46 -5.63
C GLN A 72 -5.60 -33.87 -5.07
N ILE A 73 -5.56 -33.16 -3.95
CA ILE A 73 -6.72 -32.47 -3.37
C ILE A 73 -7.09 -31.24 -4.19
N PHE A 74 -6.12 -30.48 -4.62
CA PHE A 74 -6.37 -29.24 -5.36
C PHE A 74 -6.67 -29.48 -6.85
N ALA A 75 -6.03 -30.44 -7.51
CA ALA A 75 -6.17 -30.68 -8.94
C ALA A 75 -7.62 -30.94 -9.42
N PRO A 76 -8.44 -31.79 -8.76
CA PRO A 76 -9.82 -32.00 -9.16
C PRO A 76 -10.71 -30.78 -9.02
N SER A 77 -10.45 -29.98 -7.99
CA SER A 77 -11.17 -28.72 -7.74
C SER A 77 -10.91 -27.66 -8.81
N MET A 78 -9.80 -27.81 -9.54
CA MET A 78 -9.36 -26.85 -10.56
C MET A 78 -9.81 -27.21 -11.97
N THR A 79 -10.21 -28.48 -12.23
CA THR A 79 -10.49 -28.97 -13.58
C THR A 79 -11.97 -29.17 -13.88
N ASN A 80 -12.85 -29.20 -12.87
CA ASN A 80 -14.27 -29.50 -13.06
C ASN A 80 -15.10 -28.26 -13.36
N ALA A 81 -15.30 -27.98 -14.64
CA ALA A 81 -16.18 -26.91 -15.13
C ALA A 81 -17.69 -27.15 -14.83
N ASN A 82 -18.08 -28.33 -14.34
CA ASN A 82 -19.48 -28.74 -14.13
C ASN A 82 -19.98 -28.65 -12.69
N THR A 83 -19.12 -28.31 -11.73
CA THR A 83 -19.56 -28.00 -10.37
C THR A 83 -19.73 -26.51 -10.21
N GLN A 84 -20.77 -26.07 -9.51
CA GLN A 84 -21.09 -24.66 -9.23
C GLN A 84 -20.01 -23.95 -8.37
N VAL A 85 -18.90 -24.60 -8.11
CA VAL A 85 -17.71 -24.06 -7.48
C VAL A 85 -16.81 -23.56 -8.60
N SER A 86 -16.45 -22.29 -8.59
CA SER A 86 -15.56 -21.69 -9.58
C SER A 86 -14.21 -22.39 -9.56
N SER A 87 -14.01 -23.31 -10.51
CA SER A 87 -12.75 -23.97 -10.74
C SER A 87 -11.81 -23.03 -11.48
N GLY A 88 -10.93 -22.34 -10.78
CA GLY A 88 -10.03 -21.40 -11.42
C GLY A 88 -9.06 -20.76 -10.44
N ALA A 89 -8.27 -19.81 -10.93
CA ALA A 89 -7.44 -18.98 -10.07
C ALA A 89 -8.35 -18.17 -9.14
N GLY A 90 -8.05 -18.20 -7.83
CA GLY A 90 -8.86 -17.48 -6.87
C GLY A 90 -8.38 -17.62 -5.44
N ILE A 91 -9.15 -17.00 -4.56
CA ILE A 91 -8.97 -17.11 -3.11
C ILE A 91 -9.94 -18.17 -2.60
N TYR A 92 -9.40 -19.16 -1.91
CA TYR A 92 -10.15 -20.27 -1.33
C TYR A 92 -10.13 -20.14 0.18
N VAL A 93 -11.31 -20.24 0.78
CA VAL A 93 -11.49 -20.19 2.24
C VAL A 93 -12.18 -21.47 2.69
N MET A 94 -11.69 -22.06 3.78
CA MET A 94 -12.29 -23.23 4.39
C MET A 94 -12.34 -23.04 5.92
N PRO A 95 -13.50 -23.28 6.59
CA PRO A 95 -14.79 -23.60 5.98
C PRO A 95 -15.36 -22.41 5.19
N ALA A 96 -16.05 -22.70 4.09
CA ALA A 96 -16.65 -21.65 3.27
C ALA A 96 -17.92 -21.11 3.95
N GLU A 97 -18.08 -19.79 3.93
CA GLU A 97 -19.27 -19.12 4.44
C GLU A 97 -20.52 -19.59 3.67
N PRO A 98 -21.60 -19.98 4.37
CA PRO A 98 -22.79 -20.49 3.73
C PRO A 98 -23.45 -19.43 2.85
N ARG A 99 -23.82 -19.84 1.63
CA ARG A 99 -24.60 -19.03 0.71
C ARG A 99 -26.02 -19.54 0.68
N HIS A 100 -26.94 -18.76 1.22
CA HIS A 100 -28.35 -19.14 1.23
C HIS A 100 -29.01 -18.85 -0.10
N SER A 101 -29.83 -19.81 -0.57
CA SER A 101 -30.72 -19.58 -1.70
C SER A 101 -31.77 -18.52 -1.34
N LYS A 102 -32.26 -17.75 -2.31
CA LYS A 102 -33.36 -16.79 -2.12
C LYS A 102 -34.65 -17.47 -1.63
N HIS A 103 -34.75 -18.79 -1.80
CA HIS A 103 -35.91 -19.60 -1.41
C HIS A 103 -35.61 -20.52 -0.21
N ALA A 104 -34.47 -20.33 0.46
CA ALA A 104 -34.13 -21.12 1.65
C ALA A 104 -35.11 -20.83 2.78
N THR A 105 -35.58 -21.89 3.41
CA THR A 105 -36.44 -21.80 4.59
C THR A 105 -35.63 -21.32 5.81
N PRO A 106 -36.28 -20.70 6.83
CA PRO A 106 -35.59 -20.31 8.05
C PRO A 106 -34.90 -21.48 8.78
N GLU A 107 -35.44 -22.68 8.64
CA GLU A 107 -34.86 -23.90 9.24
C GLU A 107 -33.58 -24.33 8.52
N GLU A 108 -33.58 -24.31 7.19
CA GLU A 108 -32.40 -24.60 6.37
C GLU A 108 -31.28 -23.60 6.64
N ILE A 109 -31.62 -22.30 6.73
CA ILE A 109 -30.66 -21.25 7.08
C ILE A 109 -30.05 -21.54 8.45
N ARG A 110 -30.87 -21.77 9.47
CA ARG A 110 -30.40 -22.04 10.84
C ARG A 110 -29.51 -23.27 10.92
N LYS A 111 -29.88 -24.35 10.21
CA LYS A 111 -29.08 -25.57 10.15
C LYS A 111 -27.72 -25.31 9.50
N THR A 112 -27.70 -24.64 8.36
CA THR A 112 -26.47 -24.35 7.62
C THR A 112 -25.53 -23.45 8.42
N GLU A 113 -26.07 -22.45 9.13
CA GLU A 113 -25.29 -21.58 10.03
C GLU A 113 -24.72 -22.36 11.23
N ALA A 114 -25.49 -23.27 11.81
CA ALA A 114 -25.01 -24.11 12.90
C ALA A 114 -23.91 -25.08 12.45
N ASP A 115 -24.05 -25.68 11.27
CA ASP A 115 -23.04 -26.55 10.69
C ASP A 115 -21.75 -25.77 10.37
N TYR A 116 -21.87 -24.55 9.87
CA TYR A 116 -20.74 -23.66 9.63
C TYR A 116 -20.04 -23.26 10.94
N ALA A 117 -20.78 -22.87 11.94
CA ALA A 117 -20.23 -22.54 13.26
C ALA A 117 -19.44 -23.73 13.83
N LYS A 118 -20.02 -24.94 13.77
CA LYS A 118 -19.36 -26.17 14.22
C LYS A 118 -18.10 -26.48 13.39
N ALA A 119 -18.12 -26.25 12.08
CA ALA A 119 -16.96 -26.45 11.23
C ALA A 119 -15.82 -25.46 11.57
N ARG A 120 -16.15 -24.24 11.92
CA ARG A 120 -15.17 -23.25 12.38
C ARG A 120 -14.54 -23.59 13.74
N GLU A 121 -15.31 -24.21 14.64
CA GLU A 121 -14.79 -24.60 15.96
C GLU A 121 -13.89 -25.84 15.89
N ASN A 122 -14.18 -26.79 15.01
CA ASN A 122 -13.55 -28.12 15.02
C ASN A 122 -12.62 -28.40 13.84
N GLY A 123 -12.69 -27.60 12.80
CA GLY A 123 -11.92 -27.81 11.57
C GLY A 123 -10.71 -26.88 11.44
N PRO A 124 -9.80 -27.15 10.52
CA PRO A 124 -8.79 -26.18 10.18
C PRO A 124 -9.43 -25.00 9.46
N TRP A 125 -8.97 -23.79 9.79
CA TRP A 125 -9.25 -22.61 8.99
C TRP A 125 -8.15 -22.44 7.93
N VAL A 126 -8.54 -22.24 6.67
CA VAL A 126 -7.61 -22.06 5.55
C VAL A 126 -8.00 -20.84 4.74
N TYR A 127 -7.05 -19.98 4.47
CA TYR A 127 -7.12 -18.92 3.48
C TYR A 127 -5.98 -19.13 2.49
N ALA A 128 -6.30 -19.50 1.25
CA ALA A 128 -5.30 -19.88 0.27
C ALA A 128 -5.54 -19.19 -1.07
N ILE A 129 -4.48 -18.67 -1.67
CA ILE A 129 -4.47 -18.18 -3.03
C ILE A 129 -4.02 -19.34 -3.91
N VAL A 130 -4.93 -19.87 -4.73
CA VAL A 130 -4.67 -21.00 -5.60
C VAL A 130 -4.74 -20.56 -7.05
N ARG A 131 -3.75 -20.96 -7.84
CA ARG A 131 -3.73 -20.76 -9.27
C ARG A 131 -3.51 -22.13 -9.94
N PRO A 132 -4.46 -22.60 -10.76
CA PRO A 132 -4.30 -23.84 -11.48
C PRO A 132 -3.23 -23.72 -12.56
N GLY A 133 -2.56 -24.84 -12.84
CA GLY A 133 -1.60 -24.97 -13.91
C GLY A 133 -0.21 -24.41 -13.59
N ARG A 134 0.67 -24.51 -14.59
CA ARG A 134 2.07 -24.12 -14.46
C ARG A 134 2.20 -22.61 -14.27
N ARG A 135 2.93 -22.19 -13.26
CA ARG A 135 3.28 -20.78 -13.09
C ARG A 135 4.54 -20.46 -13.89
N GLU A 136 4.38 -19.76 -15.00
CA GLU A 136 5.52 -19.08 -15.63
C GLU A 136 5.85 -17.83 -14.84
N VAL A 137 7.01 -17.82 -14.22
CA VAL A 137 7.49 -16.67 -13.47
C VAL A 137 8.58 -16.00 -14.29
N SER A 138 8.25 -14.87 -14.92
CA SER A 138 9.26 -14.00 -15.50
C SER A 138 9.82 -13.07 -14.39
N MET A 139 10.96 -13.44 -13.84
CA MET A 139 11.63 -12.64 -12.82
C MET A 139 11.87 -11.20 -13.30
N GLY A 140 12.32 -11.05 -14.56
CA GLY A 140 12.59 -9.72 -15.13
C GLY A 140 11.35 -8.83 -15.22
N SER A 141 10.20 -9.39 -15.66
CA SER A 141 8.98 -8.60 -15.74
C SER A 141 8.45 -8.24 -14.34
N ASN A 142 8.55 -9.13 -13.37
CA ASN A 142 8.14 -8.87 -12.01
C ASN A 142 9.00 -7.76 -11.36
N LEU A 143 10.31 -7.80 -11.55
CA LEU A 143 11.22 -6.74 -11.08
C LEU A 143 10.90 -5.40 -11.73
N LEU A 144 10.66 -5.37 -13.04
CA LEU A 144 10.29 -4.14 -13.74
C LEU A 144 8.97 -3.55 -13.21
N VAL A 145 7.93 -4.37 -13.06
CA VAL A 145 6.63 -3.92 -12.53
C VAL A 145 6.78 -3.44 -11.08
N SER A 146 7.57 -4.13 -10.26
CA SER A 146 7.87 -3.71 -8.89
C SER A 146 8.60 -2.37 -8.84
N PHE A 147 9.58 -2.16 -9.70
CA PHE A 147 10.28 -0.88 -9.80
C PHE A 147 9.34 0.25 -10.23
N ILE A 148 8.48 0.01 -11.24
CA ILE A 148 7.50 1.00 -11.70
C ILE A 148 6.52 1.34 -10.56
N ARG A 149 6.02 0.35 -9.81
CA ARG A 149 5.18 0.57 -8.61
C ARG A 149 5.90 1.50 -7.62
N THR A 150 7.15 1.19 -7.27
CA THR A 150 7.95 1.97 -6.31
C THR A 150 8.19 3.39 -6.82
N LEU A 151 8.46 3.56 -8.12
CA LEU A 151 8.62 4.87 -8.74
C LEU A 151 7.33 5.70 -8.67
N VAL A 152 6.17 5.09 -8.92
CA VAL A 152 4.87 5.78 -8.79
C VAL A 152 4.64 6.22 -7.34
N CYS A 153 4.91 5.37 -6.36
CA CYS A 153 4.82 5.73 -4.95
C CYS A 153 5.79 6.88 -4.60
N ALA A 154 7.01 6.85 -5.10
CA ALA A 154 7.99 7.92 -4.89
C ALA A 154 7.52 9.27 -5.48
N VAL A 155 6.88 9.25 -6.66
CA VAL A 155 6.28 10.46 -7.26
C VAL A 155 5.17 11.02 -6.38
N LEU A 156 4.27 10.17 -5.89
CA LEU A 156 3.16 10.59 -5.02
C LEU A 156 3.67 11.20 -3.71
N ILE A 157 4.62 10.54 -3.05
CA ILE A 157 5.21 11.03 -1.80
C ILE A 157 5.97 12.34 -2.03
N ALA A 158 6.74 12.45 -3.13
CA ALA A 158 7.45 13.66 -3.47
C ALA A 158 6.49 14.84 -3.74
N ALA A 159 5.37 14.58 -4.42
CA ALA A 159 4.32 15.57 -4.64
C ALA A 159 3.73 16.08 -3.33
N MET A 160 3.42 15.19 -2.39
CA MET A 160 2.94 15.54 -1.04
C MET A 160 4.00 16.32 -0.26
N LEU A 161 5.24 15.81 -0.21
CA LEU A 161 6.36 16.42 0.48
C LEU A 161 6.68 17.83 -0.04
N SER A 162 6.50 18.07 -1.34
CA SER A 162 6.72 19.38 -1.96
C SER A 162 5.77 20.47 -1.47
N GLN A 163 4.64 20.10 -0.87
CA GLN A 163 3.70 21.04 -0.27
C GLN A 163 4.03 21.37 1.20
N ALA A 164 4.83 20.51 1.86
CA ALA A 164 5.17 20.65 3.26
C ALA A 164 6.43 21.52 3.44
N MET A 165 6.39 22.42 4.44
CA MET A 165 7.56 23.21 4.87
C MET A 165 8.23 22.48 6.03
N LEU A 166 9.16 21.59 5.73
CA LEU A 166 9.81 20.72 6.71
C LEU A 166 11.33 20.90 6.66
N SER A 167 11.96 20.79 7.84
CA SER A 167 13.41 20.60 7.94
C SER A 167 13.82 19.27 7.33
N TYR A 168 15.11 19.06 7.03
CA TYR A 168 15.58 17.80 6.46
C TYR A 168 15.20 16.56 7.30
N PRO A 169 15.39 16.53 8.65
CA PRO A 169 14.88 15.41 9.44
C PRO A 169 13.36 15.26 9.37
N GLY A 170 12.63 16.37 9.35
CA GLY A 170 11.16 16.34 9.21
C GLY A 170 10.72 15.73 7.88
N ARG A 171 11.47 15.93 6.79
CA ARG A 171 11.21 15.27 5.49
C ARG A 171 11.39 13.77 5.57
N ILE A 172 12.46 13.32 6.23
CA ILE A 172 12.71 11.90 6.46
C ILE A 172 11.56 11.29 7.27
N CYS A 173 11.20 11.91 8.39
CA CYS A 173 10.08 11.46 9.22
C CYS A 173 8.75 11.42 8.44
N PHE A 174 8.48 12.40 7.59
CA PHE A 174 7.28 12.43 6.76
C PHE A 174 7.22 11.24 5.80
N VAL A 175 8.33 10.97 5.10
CA VAL A 175 8.41 9.86 4.14
C VAL A 175 8.36 8.52 4.85
N ALA A 176 9.03 8.38 5.99
CA ALA A 176 8.98 7.18 6.84
C ALA A 176 7.56 6.91 7.37
N ALA A 177 6.86 7.97 7.80
CA ALA A 177 5.47 7.86 8.26
C ALA A 177 4.52 7.40 7.13
N ALA A 178 4.76 7.84 5.89
CA ALA A 178 4.01 7.36 4.73
C ALA A 178 4.26 5.86 4.47
N GLY A 179 5.49 5.39 4.62
CA GLY A 179 5.82 3.97 4.54
C GLY A 179 5.18 3.15 5.65
N LEU A 180 5.24 3.63 6.89
CA LEU A 180 4.57 3.00 8.02
C LEU A 180 3.04 2.93 7.80
N PHE A 181 2.44 4.03 7.36
CA PHE A 181 1.01 4.07 7.03
C PHE A 181 0.65 3.03 5.96
N ALA A 182 1.45 2.94 4.89
CA ALA A 182 1.24 1.95 3.85
C ALA A 182 1.27 0.52 4.41
N GLY A 183 2.29 0.16 5.20
CA GLY A 183 2.39 -1.15 5.85
C GLY A 183 1.22 -1.44 6.79
N LEU A 184 0.82 -0.48 7.63
CA LEU A 184 -0.32 -0.66 8.53
C LEU A 184 -1.62 -0.91 7.76
N VAL A 185 -1.88 -0.18 6.70
CA VAL A 185 -3.13 -0.30 5.91
C VAL A 185 -3.14 -1.58 5.07
N SER A 186 -1.98 -2.01 4.54
CA SER A 186 -1.91 -3.22 3.71
C SER A 186 -1.90 -4.51 4.51
N ASP A 187 -1.13 -4.57 5.61
CA ASP A 187 -0.79 -5.83 6.26
C ASP A 187 -1.62 -6.13 7.51
N LEU A 188 -2.02 -5.11 8.29
CA LEU A 188 -2.86 -5.36 9.46
C LEU A 188 -4.21 -6.01 9.15
N PRO A 189 -4.95 -5.64 8.09
CA PRO A 189 -6.19 -6.34 7.75
C PRO A 189 -5.99 -7.83 7.48
N MET A 190 -4.87 -8.23 6.90
CA MET A 190 -4.56 -9.64 6.66
C MET A 190 -4.36 -10.41 7.96
N TRP A 191 -3.77 -9.79 8.96
CA TRP A 191 -3.65 -10.37 10.30
C TRP A 191 -5.00 -10.40 11.04
N ILE A 192 -5.75 -9.30 11.01
CA ILE A 192 -7.00 -9.16 11.79
C ILE A 192 -8.11 -10.07 11.25
N TRP A 193 -8.25 -10.16 9.93
CA TRP A 193 -9.40 -10.82 9.29
C TRP A 193 -9.08 -12.16 8.65
N PHE A 194 -7.81 -12.41 8.30
CA PHE A 194 -7.41 -13.57 7.52
C PHE A 194 -6.34 -14.44 8.20
N GLU A 195 -6.16 -14.25 9.52
CA GLU A 195 -5.26 -15.07 10.35
C GLU A 195 -3.80 -15.13 9.83
N ASN A 196 -3.37 -14.09 9.06
CA ASN A 196 -1.97 -14.06 8.63
C ASN A 196 -1.05 -14.10 9.86
N PRO A 197 0.07 -14.85 9.85
CA PRO A 197 0.94 -14.94 11.00
C PRO A 197 1.41 -13.54 11.46
N GLY A 198 1.24 -13.22 12.75
CA GLY A 198 1.59 -11.92 13.28
C GLY A 198 3.07 -11.56 13.08
N ARG A 199 3.96 -12.57 13.05
CA ARG A 199 5.38 -12.37 12.73
C ARG A 199 5.56 -11.87 11.29
N ASP A 200 4.86 -12.44 10.33
CA ASP A 200 4.89 -12.02 8.92
C ASP A 200 4.39 -10.57 8.79
N THR A 201 3.25 -10.27 9.44
CA THR A 201 2.69 -8.92 9.47
C THR A 201 3.67 -7.89 10.03
N ILE A 202 4.35 -8.19 11.15
CA ILE A 202 5.34 -7.28 11.75
C ILE A 202 6.53 -7.08 10.81
N VAL A 203 7.01 -8.14 10.18
CA VAL A 203 8.12 -8.06 9.22
C VAL A 203 7.75 -7.18 8.04
N ASN A 204 6.57 -7.38 7.44
CA ASN A 204 6.11 -6.60 6.29
C ASN A 204 5.94 -5.10 6.65
N VAL A 205 5.32 -4.79 7.78
CA VAL A 205 5.18 -3.40 8.25
C VAL A 205 6.55 -2.75 8.51
N ALA A 206 7.47 -3.48 9.15
CA ALA A 206 8.83 -3.00 9.40
C ALA A 206 9.60 -2.80 8.09
N ASP A 207 9.43 -3.68 7.12
CA ASP A 207 10.06 -3.59 5.81
C ASP A 207 9.63 -2.32 5.07
N HIS A 208 8.34 -2.05 5.01
CA HIS A 208 7.82 -0.80 4.45
C HIS A 208 8.38 0.44 5.16
N PHE A 209 8.42 0.41 6.48
CA PHE A 209 8.94 1.53 7.28
C PHE A 209 10.42 1.80 6.99
N ILE A 210 11.27 0.77 7.01
CA ILE A 210 12.71 0.89 6.75
C ILE A 210 12.96 1.34 5.31
N ALA A 211 12.29 0.72 4.33
CA ALA A 211 12.40 1.09 2.92
C ALA A 211 12.17 2.59 2.71
N TRP A 212 11.11 3.13 3.31
CA TRP A 212 10.77 4.54 3.14
C TRP A 212 11.56 5.48 4.04
N ILE A 213 12.21 5.03 5.11
CA ILE A 213 13.28 5.79 5.78
C ILE A 213 14.43 6.02 4.80
N LEU A 214 14.92 4.97 4.13
CA LEU A 214 16.00 5.07 3.15
C LEU A 214 15.62 5.96 1.96
N GLY A 215 14.40 5.78 1.45
CA GLY A 215 13.82 6.66 0.43
C GLY A 215 13.76 8.11 0.89
N GLY A 216 13.37 8.36 2.13
CA GLY A 216 13.27 9.68 2.75
C GLY A 216 14.61 10.39 2.91
N VAL A 217 15.66 9.64 3.27
CA VAL A 217 17.03 10.15 3.34
C VAL A 217 17.48 10.74 2.00
N LEU A 218 17.25 10.02 0.91
CA LEU A 218 17.65 10.49 -0.42
C LEU A 218 16.67 11.54 -0.99
N MET A 219 15.36 11.31 -0.89
CA MET A 219 14.36 12.26 -1.37
C MET A 219 14.46 13.61 -0.66
N GLY A 220 14.65 13.60 0.65
CA GLY A 220 14.71 14.79 1.48
C GLY A 220 15.85 15.77 1.13
N LEU A 221 16.90 15.30 0.47
CA LEU A 221 18.00 16.15 -0.01
C LEU A 221 17.58 17.05 -1.19
N PHE A 222 16.61 16.62 -1.99
CA PHE A 222 16.26 17.24 -3.26
C PHE A 222 14.82 17.78 -3.29
N VAL A 223 13.93 17.23 -2.48
CA VAL A 223 12.50 17.53 -2.48
C VAL A 223 12.11 18.18 -1.15
N GLY A 224 11.30 19.24 -1.23
CA GLY A 224 10.74 19.95 -0.09
C GLY A 224 11.01 21.44 -0.16
N LYS A 225 10.27 22.21 0.65
CA LYS A 225 10.50 23.65 0.87
C LYS A 225 11.32 23.82 2.13
N ASP A 226 12.35 24.64 2.06
CA ASP A 226 13.12 24.96 3.25
C ASP A 226 12.32 25.88 4.18
N VAL A 227 12.36 25.60 5.47
CA VAL A 227 11.87 26.52 6.49
C VAL A 227 12.85 27.68 6.55
N VAL A 228 12.46 28.82 6.02
CA VAL A 228 13.23 30.07 6.19
C VAL A 228 13.05 30.48 7.65
N ILE A 229 14.02 30.13 8.50
CA ILE A 229 14.10 30.70 9.86
C ILE A 229 14.53 32.15 9.68
N THR A 230 13.58 33.07 9.59
CA THR A 230 13.85 34.48 9.80
C THR A 230 14.28 34.62 11.26
N LYS A 231 15.60 34.68 11.50
CA LYS A 231 16.12 35.16 12.78
C LYS A 231 15.58 36.57 12.93
N GLY A 232 14.61 36.74 13.81
CA GLY A 232 14.18 38.07 14.25
C GLY A 232 15.40 38.78 14.82
N VAL A 233 15.70 39.91 14.22
CA VAL A 233 16.65 40.92 14.74
C VAL A 233 15.97 41.64 15.86
#